data_e4cd747e87612ad3982de01f492c39af
#
_entry.id   e4cd747e87612ad3982de01f492c39af
#
_cell.length_a   1.000
_cell.length_b   1.000
_cell.length_c   1.000
_cell.angle_alpha   90.00
_cell.angle_beta   90.00
_cell.angle_gamma   90.00
#
_symmetry.space_group_name_H-M   'P 1'
#
loop_
_entity.id
_entity.type
_entity.pdbx_description
1 polymer ?
#
loop_
_entity_poly.entity_id
_entity_poly.type
_entity_poly.pdbx_seq_one_letter_code
_entity_poly.pdbx_strand_id
1 'polypeptide(L)'
;MKAPVNETLVMDIAGHVAVVVTDVAAVAEVLVRLDFAWHSDRWKRTIVDDDDRLSLVGTLVELDALFSAGRDWSPQALVEYYREIGVVRRGYRSIAWRGPEQYVIEQH
;
A
#
# COMPACT_ATOMS: atom_id res chain seq x y z
N MET A 1 1.41 -9.18 -13.74
CA MET A 1 0.95 -7.78 -13.68
C MET A 1 2.14 -6.85 -13.64
N LYS A 2 2.11 -5.83 -14.44
CA LYS A 2 3.20 -4.86 -14.51
C LYS A 2 2.82 -3.60 -13.71
N ALA A 3 3.67 -3.19 -12.78
CA ALA A 3 3.45 -1.99 -11.98
C ALA A 3 3.60 -0.72 -12.84
N PRO A 4 2.81 0.33 -12.59
CA PRO A 4 3.04 1.63 -13.21
C PRO A 4 4.41 2.19 -12.87
N VAL A 5 5.04 2.88 -13.82
CA VAL A 5 6.35 3.50 -13.61
C VAL A 5 6.23 4.68 -12.66
N ASN A 6 7.21 4.85 -11.77
CA ASN A 6 7.28 5.92 -10.77
C ASN A 6 6.13 5.90 -9.76
N GLU A 7 5.59 4.73 -9.50
CA GLU A 7 4.52 4.57 -8.53
C GLU A 7 4.90 3.60 -7.41
N THR A 8 4.20 3.70 -6.31
CA THR A 8 4.37 2.82 -5.16
C THR A 8 3.07 2.05 -4.97
N LEU A 9 3.15 0.72 -4.95
CA LEU A 9 1.99 -0.15 -4.80
C LEU A 9 2.03 -0.87 -3.46
N VAL A 10 0.92 -0.78 -2.73
CA VAL A 10 0.71 -1.60 -1.54
C VAL A 10 -0.05 -2.85 -1.97
N MET A 11 0.63 -3.98 -2.00
CA MET A 11 0.09 -5.25 -2.46
C MET A 11 -0.62 -6.03 -1.37
N ASP A 12 -0.18 -5.88 -0.13
CA ASP A 12 -0.80 -6.50 1.04
C ASP A 12 -0.49 -5.69 2.28
N ILE A 13 -1.47 -5.54 3.16
CA ILE A 13 -1.34 -4.85 4.44
C ILE A 13 -2.39 -5.30 5.47
N ALA A 14 -3.39 -6.04 5.03
CA ALA A 14 -4.48 -6.49 5.90
C ALA A 14 -4.11 -7.70 6.74
N GLY A 15 -3.12 -8.48 6.33
CA GLY A 15 -2.64 -9.65 7.05
C GLY A 15 -1.51 -9.36 8.03
N HIS A 16 -0.64 -10.35 8.23
CA HIS A 16 0.50 -10.23 9.15
C HIS A 16 1.75 -9.64 8.50
N VAL A 17 1.75 -9.50 7.20
CA VAL A 17 2.90 -9.00 6.43
C VAL A 17 2.43 -7.89 5.51
N ALA A 18 3.14 -6.76 5.54
CA ALA A 18 2.96 -5.71 4.55
C ALA A 18 3.87 -5.98 3.37
N VAL A 19 3.34 -5.84 2.16
CA VAL A 19 4.07 -6.04 0.91
C VAL A 19 3.93 -4.79 0.05
N VAL A 20 5.05 -4.17 -0.29
CA VAL A 20 5.09 -2.94 -1.08
C VAL A 20 6.04 -3.13 -2.26
N VAL A 21 5.62 -2.67 -3.43
CA VAL A 21 6.43 -2.63 -4.64
C VAL A 21 6.62 -1.17 -5.04
N THR A 22 7.86 -0.75 -5.24
CA THR A 22 8.16 0.63 -5.67
C THR A 22 9.46 0.68 -6.45
N ASP A 23 9.50 1.55 -7.46
CA ASP A 23 10.72 1.94 -8.15
C ASP A 23 11.13 3.39 -7.80
N VAL A 24 10.44 4.01 -6.85
CA VAL A 24 10.73 5.37 -6.40
C VAL A 24 11.79 5.31 -5.29
N ALA A 25 13.00 5.80 -5.59
CA ALA A 25 14.15 5.70 -4.68
C ALA A 25 13.87 6.36 -3.32
N ALA A 26 13.23 7.52 -3.31
CA ALA A 26 12.89 8.22 -2.07
C ALA A 26 11.93 7.41 -1.18
N VAL A 27 11.00 6.68 -1.78
CA VAL A 27 10.08 5.80 -1.05
C VAL A 27 10.83 4.59 -0.50
N ALA A 28 11.72 3.98 -1.30
CA ALA A 28 12.54 2.86 -0.85
C ALA A 28 13.35 3.21 0.40
N GLU A 29 13.91 4.43 0.46
CA GLU A 29 14.63 4.90 1.66
C GLU A 29 13.72 4.97 2.89
N VAL A 30 12.49 5.43 2.73
CA VAL A 30 11.51 5.46 3.82
C VAL A 30 11.16 4.05 4.26
N LEU A 31 10.98 3.12 3.33
CA LEU A 31 10.66 1.73 3.66
C LEU A 31 11.77 1.07 4.47
N VAL A 32 13.04 1.34 4.14
CA VAL A 32 14.17 0.85 4.94
C VAL A 32 14.09 1.37 6.37
N ARG A 33 13.80 2.64 6.56
CA ARG A 33 13.64 3.25 7.89
C ARG A 33 12.45 2.69 8.66
N LEU A 34 11.44 2.16 7.95
CA LEU A 34 10.27 1.53 8.53
C LEU A 34 10.45 0.02 8.73
N ASP A 35 11.67 -0.47 8.66
CA ASP A 35 12.05 -1.88 8.87
C ASP A 35 11.57 -2.84 7.76
N PHE A 36 11.27 -2.34 6.58
CA PHE A 36 11.04 -3.21 5.44
C PHE A 36 12.36 -3.80 4.96
N ALA A 37 12.31 -5.05 4.52
CA ALA A 37 13.43 -5.75 3.90
C ALA A 37 13.11 -6.08 2.45
N TRP A 38 14.13 -5.98 1.58
CA TRP A 38 14.01 -6.32 0.17
C TRP A 38 14.06 -7.83 -0.03
N HIS A 39 13.07 -8.37 -0.74
CA HIS A 39 12.97 -9.79 -1.09
C HIS A 39 12.67 -9.91 -2.58
N SER A 40 13.67 -10.27 -3.36
CA SER A 40 13.58 -10.50 -4.81
C SER A 40 13.11 -9.28 -5.60
N ASP A 41 11.84 -8.95 -5.57
CA ASP A 41 11.23 -7.89 -6.37
C ASP A 41 10.32 -6.97 -5.55
N ARG A 42 10.28 -7.15 -4.22
CA ARG A 42 9.37 -6.43 -3.35
C ARG A 42 9.92 -6.19 -1.97
N TRP A 43 9.29 -5.26 -1.27
CA TRP A 43 9.59 -4.93 0.12
C TRP A 43 8.58 -5.58 1.02
N LYS A 44 9.05 -6.22 2.08
CA LYS A 44 8.20 -6.92 3.06
C LYS A 44 8.54 -6.52 4.47
N ARG A 45 7.52 -6.47 5.31
CA ARG A 45 7.65 -6.21 6.74
C ARG A 45 6.55 -6.95 7.50
N THR A 46 6.91 -7.53 8.65
CA THR A 46 5.92 -8.09 9.58
C THR A 46 5.17 -6.96 10.27
N ILE A 47 3.86 -7.12 10.42
CA ILE A 47 3.00 -6.20 11.16
C ILE A 47 2.84 -6.75 12.57
N VAL A 48 3.15 -5.92 13.56
CA VAL A 48 3.21 -6.34 14.98
C VAL A 48 1.81 -6.40 15.59
N ASP A 49 0.99 -5.36 15.36
CA ASP A 49 -0.36 -5.24 15.92
C ASP A 49 -1.19 -4.25 15.09
N ASP A 50 -2.42 -3.98 15.51
CA ASP A 50 -3.32 -3.09 14.79
C ASP A 50 -2.86 -1.62 14.83
N ASP A 51 -2.25 -1.17 15.92
CA ASP A 51 -1.71 0.19 16.00
C ASP A 51 -0.54 0.37 15.05
N ASP A 52 0.31 -0.63 14.93
CA ASP A 52 1.41 -0.65 13.96
C ASP A 52 0.87 -0.60 12.52
N ARG A 53 -0.16 -1.40 12.23
CA ARG A 53 -0.82 -1.40 10.92
C ARG A 53 -1.39 -0.02 10.60
N LEU A 54 -2.10 0.59 11.53
CA LEU A 54 -2.69 1.91 11.35
C LEU A 54 -1.63 2.96 11.06
N SER A 55 -0.56 2.97 11.83
CA SER A 55 0.57 3.89 11.64
C SER A 55 1.20 3.71 10.26
N LEU A 56 1.40 2.46 9.84
CA LEU A 56 1.98 2.13 8.54
C LEU A 56 1.07 2.58 7.39
N VAL A 57 -0.23 2.34 7.48
CA VAL A 57 -1.21 2.80 6.49
C VAL A 57 -1.17 4.32 6.38
N GLY A 58 -1.15 5.03 7.51
CA GLY A 58 -1.07 6.49 7.50
C GLY A 58 0.16 7.01 6.77
N THR A 59 1.31 6.41 7.01
CA THR A 59 2.56 6.78 6.32
C THR A 59 2.47 6.49 4.82
N LEU A 60 1.94 5.35 4.43
CA LEU A 60 1.80 4.98 3.02
C LEU A 60 0.81 5.91 2.29
N VAL A 61 -0.26 6.33 2.95
CA VAL A 61 -1.18 7.34 2.39
C VAL A 61 -0.44 8.67 2.16
N GLU A 62 0.39 9.09 3.10
CA GLU A 62 1.19 10.32 2.97
C GLU A 62 2.22 10.22 1.84
N LEU A 63 2.74 9.04 1.57
CA LEU A 63 3.66 8.78 0.45
C LEU A 63 2.94 8.69 -0.90
N ASP A 64 1.64 8.90 -0.92
CA ASP A 64 0.80 8.85 -2.12
C ASP A 64 0.81 7.47 -2.79
N ALA A 65 0.89 6.41 -1.99
CA ALA A 65 0.90 5.05 -2.50
C ALA A 65 -0.45 4.65 -3.12
N LEU A 66 -0.39 3.73 -4.07
CA LEU A 66 -1.55 3.09 -4.67
C LEU A 66 -1.89 1.84 -3.88
N PHE A 67 -3.08 1.78 -3.31
CA PHE A 67 -3.54 0.63 -2.57
C PHE A 67 -4.25 -0.34 -3.50
N SER A 68 -3.77 -1.57 -3.56
CA SER A 68 -4.33 -2.60 -4.42
C SER A 68 -5.79 -2.85 -4.06
N ALA A 69 -6.67 -2.76 -5.04
CA ALA A 69 -8.09 -3.08 -4.91
C ALA A 69 -8.33 -4.51 -5.41
N GLY A 70 -9.20 -5.23 -4.73
CA GLY A 70 -9.50 -6.61 -5.07
C GLY A 70 -10.71 -7.10 -4.29
N ARG A 71 -10.83 -8.40 -4.18
CA ARG A 71 -11.87 -9.02 -3.36
C ARG A 71 -11.45 -9.08 -1.91
N ASP A 72 -12.43 -9.11 -1.03
CA ASP A 72 -12.25 -9.27 0.42
C ASP A 72 -11.42 -8.13 1.04
N TRP A 73 -10.57 -8.44 2.00
CA TRP A 73 -9.77 -7.46 2.72
C TRP A 73 -8.54 -7.03 1.91
N SER A 74 -8.77 -6.42 0.75
CA SER A 74 -7.70 -5.79 -0.02
C SER A 74 -7.12 -4.59 0.73
N PRO A 75 -5.90 -4.13 0.38
CA PRO A 75 -5.36 -2.89 0.94
C PRO A 75 -6.31 -1.70 0.79
N GLN A 76 -6.95 -1.57 -0.35
CA GLN A 76 -7.92 -0.49 -0.59
C GLN A 76 -9.11 -0.59 0.39
N ALA A 77 -9.66 -1.78 0.62
CA ALA A 77 -10.76 -1.97 1.54
C ALA A 77 -10.37 -1.60 2.98
N LEU A 78 -9.15 -1.93 3.39
CA LEU A 78 -8.65 -1.58 4.72
C LEU A 78 -8.54 -0.06 4.90
N VAL A 79 -7.98 0.65 3.92
CA VAL A 79 -7.85 2.11 3.99
C VAL A 79 -9.22 2.76 4.03
N GLU A 80 -10.17 2.27 3.25
CA GLU A 80 -11.55 2.77 3.25
C GLU A 80 -12.21 2.56 4.61
N TYR A 81 -11.99 1.41 5.24
CA TYR A 81 -12.46 1.16 6.60
C TYR A 81 -11.88 2.17 7.59
N TYR A 82 -10.57 2.42 7.54
CA TYR A 82 -9.92 3.41 8.40
C TYR A 82 -10.44 4.83 8.14
N ARG A 83 -10.81 5.13 6.91
CA ARG A 83 -11.41 6.40 6.55
C ARG A 83 -12.82 6.55 7.13
N GLU A 84 -13.62 5.50 7.06
CA GLU A 84 -14.98 5.47 7.60
C GLU A 84 -15.00 5.68 9.11
N ILE A 85 -14.05 5.13 9.84
CA ILE A 85 -13.96 5.32 11.30
C ILE A 85 -13.19 6.58 11.69
N GLY A 86 -12.77 7.39 10.72
CA GLY A 86 -12.19 8.71 10.97
C GLY A 86 -10.71 8.75 11.33
N VAL A 87 -9.97 7.64 11.22
CA VAL A 87 -8.54 7.60 11.53
C VAL A 87 -7.67 7.95 10.33
N VAL A 88 -8.15 7.74 9.11
CA VAL A 88 -7.54 8.26 7.88
C VAL A 88 -8.41 9.42 7.42
N ARG A 89 -7.85 10.63 7.39
CA ARG A 89 -8.62 11.86 7.15
C ARG A 89 -8.32 12.54 5.83
N ARG A 90 -7.38 12.02 5.07
CA ARG A 90 -7.03 12.57 3.75
C ARG A 90 -7.41 11.58 2.65
N GLY A 91 -7.44 12.07 1.42
CA GLY A 91 -7.67 11.23 0.26
C GLY A 91 -6.53 10.24 0.04
N TYR A 92 -6.82 9.17 -0.63
CA TYR A 92 -5.85 8.14 -1.00
C TYR A 92 -6.15 7.65 -2.42
N ARG A 93 -5.21 6.89 -3.00
CA ARG A 93 -5.37 6.36 -4.34
C ARG A 93 -5.42 4.83 -4.30
N SER A 94 -6.18 4.25 -5.21
CA SER A 94 -6.23 2.80 -5.37
C SER A 94 -5.92 2.40 -6.80
N ILE A 95 -5.55 1.13 -6.99
CA ILE A 95 -5.31 0.56 -8.30
C ILE A 95 -6.04 -0.77 -8.42
N ALA A 96 -6.74 -0.96 -9.54
CA ALA A 96 -7.42 -2.21 -9.86
C ALA A 96 -6.96 -2.70 -11.23
N TRP A 97 -6.54 -3.96 -11.32
CA TRP A 97 -6.13 -4.54 -12.59
C TRP A 97 -7.33 -5.10 -13.33
N ARG A 98 -7.40 -4.80 -14.64
CA ARG A 98 -8.43 -5.28 -15.56
C ARG A 98 -7.91 -6.36 -16.50
N GLY A 99 -6.59 -6.58 -16.50
CA GLY A 99 -5.90 -7.56 -17.31
C GLY A 99 -4.41 -7.52 -17.01
N PRO A 100 -3.57 -8.29 -17.73
CA PRO A 100 -2.14 -8.41 -17.42
C PRO A 100 -1.37 -7.08 -17.41
N GLU A 101 -1.75 -6.15 -18.27
CA GLU A 101 -1.09 -4.83 -18.38
C GLU A 101 -2.08 -3.68 -18.34
N GLN A 102 -3.34 -3.95 -17.97
CA GLN A 102 -4.40 -2.94 -17.89
C GLN A 102 -4.80 -2.70 -16.45
N TYR A 103 -4.86 -1.46 -16.05
CA TYR A 103 -5.25 -1.08 -14.69
C TYR A 103 -6.02 0.23 -14.71
N VAL A 104 -6.76 0.46 -13.62
CA VAL A 104 -7.46 1.73 -13.37
C VAL A 104 -6.98 2.27 -12.04
N ILE A 105 -6.58 3.54 -12.02
CA ILE A 105 -6.21 4.26 -10.80
C ILE A 105 -7.36 5.18 -10.44
N GLU A 106 -7.81 5.09 -9.20
CA GLU A 106 -8.89 5.92 -8.68
C GLU A 106 -8.41 6.76 -7.51
N GLN A 107 -8.90 7.99 -7.47
CA GLN A 107 -8.67 8.91 -6.35
C GLN A 107 -9.91 8.89 -5.45
N HIS A 108 -9.67 8.70 -4.17
CA HIS A 108 -10.75 8.65 -3.18
C HIS A 108 -10.74 9.83 -2.23
#